data_1c93aaa121fa4aaa0b309ed504351c94
#
_entry.id   1c93aaa121fa4aaa0b309ed504351c94
#
_cell.length_a   1.000
_cell.length_b   1.000
_cell.length_c   1.000
_cell.angle_alpha   90.00
_cell.angle_beta   90.00
_cell.angle_gamma   90.00
#
_symmetry.space_group_name_H-M   'P 1'
#
loop_
_entity.id
_entity.type
_entity.pdbx_description
1 polymer ?
#
loop_
_entity_poly.entity_id
_entity_poly.type
_entity_poly.pdbx_seq_one_letter_code
_entity_poly.pdbx_strand_id
1 'polypeptide(L)'
;MKTMWQIAMKDLKYLARSRTAFIAFLLMPILMMLMMSYIFPKMPSKITGKIGVLSFDPLFEKTVPKNKEMIFYKDRDELIKALARNEIIVAVIVPKGFMASTLAGKATLEVIPNPSNPQMAISIAQMMAGSMGNVSFSKKISVKLINVDGGKFNYYDFMAPGMMAMIAILSVATGLAASITRERELGTLDGLMVTPVKRGYIVSGKIIAQTIRGLIQALLILLVSFLLFNVTIQGSLALTILLLVLGTFSFIGIGIIVTAGIRDQETAQIVMSTITFPMMFFSGIFFPIDQMPKFAKYLSKFMPLTYAADALRKVITLGVGFGYIIKDILILLLFAVVSTTLATIYFPKLVKD
;
A
#
# COMPACT_ATOMS: atom_id res chain seq x y z
N MET A 1 40.31 8.39 22.35
CA MET A 1 39.28 7.59 23.03
C MET A 1 38.42 8.42 24.00
N LYS A 2 38.95 9.26 24.88
CA LYS A 2 38.16 10.14 25.78
C LYS A 2 37.16 11.03 25.05
N THR A 3 37.54 11.66 23.96
CA THR A 3 36.72 12.59 23.18
C THR A 3 35.55 11.86 22.47
N MET A 4 35.81 10.66 21.95
CA MET A 4 34.78 9.81 21.33
C MET A 4 33.70 9.39 22.34
N TRP A 5 34.13 9.02 23.54
CA TRP A 5 33.24 8.67 24.65
C TRP A 5 32.41 9.86 25.12
N GLN A 6 33.00 11.05 25.18
CA GLN A 6 32.30 12.28 25.54
C GLN A 6 31.20 12.66 24.52
N ILE A 7 31.51 12.49 23.22
CA ILE A 7 30.52 12.71 22.13
C ILE A 7 29.39 11.70 22.24
N ALA A 8 29.70 10.41 22.36
CA ALA A 8 28.68 9.36 22.52
C ALA A 8 27.78 9.61 23.75
N MET A 9 28.40 10.00 24.88
CA MET A 9 27.64 10.32 26.09
C MET A 9 26.76 11.57 25.94
N LYS A 10 27.20 12.55 25.17
CA LYS A 10 26.40 13.75 24.84
C LYS A 10 25.12 13.33 24.09
N ASP A 11 25.26 12.50 23.05
CA ASP A 11 24.15 12.09 22.21
C ASP A 11 23.16 11.17 22.97
N LEU A 12 23.69 10.27 23.80
CA LEU A 12 22.87 9.44 24.71
C LEU A 12 22.13 10.29 25.75
N LYS A 13 22.75 11.33 26.31
CA LYS A 13 22.11 12.26 27.23
C LYS A 13 21.04 13.11 26.54
N TYR A 14 21.25 13.49 25.29
CA TYR A 14 20.26 14.19 24.48
C TYR A 14 19.01 13.34 24.27
N LEU A 15 19.20 12.08 23.84
CA LEU A 15 18.11 11.11 23.67
C LEU A 15 17.31 10.92 25.00
N ALA A 16 18.02 10.75 26.12
CA ALA A 16 17.40 10.56 27.43
C ALA A 16 16.67 11.81 27.97
N ARG A 17 17.12 13.02 27.60
CA ARG A 17 16.49 14.28 27.97
C ARG A 17 15.23 14.62 27.18
N SER A 18 15.16 14.19 25.93
CA SER A 18 13.95 14.34 25.10
C SER A 18 12.98 13.24 25.44
N ARG A 19 11.97 13.53 26.28
CA ARG A 19 10.94 12.54 26.68
C ARG A 19 10.26 11.91 25.46
N THR A 20 9.94 12.72 24.46
CA THR A 20 9.26 12.28 23.21
C THR A 20 10.16 11.38 22.38
N ALA A 21 11.43 11.76 22.19
CA ALA A 21 12.39 10.95 21.45
C ALA A 21 12.68 9.61 22.16
N PHE A 22 12.81 9.62 23.48
CA PHE A 22 13.05 8.44 24.30
C PHE A 22 11.85 7.48 24.29
N ILE A 23 10.63 7.99 24.42
CA ILE A 23 9.40 7.19 24.35
C ILE A 23 9.25 6.59 22.94
N ALA A 24 9.45 7.39 21.88
CA ALA A 24 9.36 6.91 20.51
C ALA A 24 10.43 5.86 20.19
N PHE A 25 11.66 6.06 20.65
CA PHE A 25 12.77 5.11 20.49
C PHE A 25 12.47 3.74 21.15
N LEU A 26 11.89 3.75 22.36
CA LEU A 26 11.50 2.54 23.06
C LEU A 26 10.22 1.91 22.48
N LEU A 27 9.24 2.73 22.14
CA LEU A 27 7.93 2.28 21.68
C LEU A 27 7.99 1.66 20.30
N MET A 28 8.82 2.22 19.41
CA MET A 28 8.91 1.83 18.00
C MET A 28 9.27 0.34 17.81
N PRO A 29 10.37 -0.20 18.39
CA PRO A 29 10.71 -1.62 18.27
C PRO A 29 9.66 -2.55 18.93
N ILE A 30 9.10 -2.12 20.05
CA ILE A 30 8.06 -2.89 20.76
C ILE A 30 6.80 -2.94 19.91
N LEU A 31 6.39 -1.82 19.34
CA LEU A 31 5.21 -1.71 18.48
C LEU A 31 5.40 -2.50 17.20
N MET A 32 6.61 -2.46 16.60
CA MET A 32 6.96 -3.31 15.45
C MET A 32 6.88 -4.80 15.80
N MET A 33 7.44 -5.21 16.93
CA MET A 33 7.46 -6.60 17.36
C MET A 33 6.03 -7.11 17.65
N LEU A 34 5.21 -6.29 18.31
CA LEU A 34 3.80 -6.59 18.54
C LEU A 34 3.01 -6.63 17.22
N MET A 35 3.23 -5.69 16.30
CA MET A 35 2.61 -5.68 14.99
C MET A 35 2.98 -6.92 14.19
N MET A 36 4.27 -7.26 14.12
CA MET A 36 4.75 -8.48 13.45
C MET A 36 4.11 -9.72 14.07
N SER A 37 4.11 -9.84 15.38
CA SER A 37 3.51 -10.99 16.09
C SER A 37 1.98 -11.09 15.87
N TYR A 38 1.30 -9.95 15.69
CA TYR A 38 -0.15 -9.90 15.55
C TYR A 38 -0.62 -9.97 14.08
N ILE A 39 0.19 -9.44 13.14
CA ILE A 39 -0.11 -9.42 11.69
C ILE A 39 0.28 -10.74 11.03
N PHE A 40 1.29 -11.44 11.55
CA PHE A 40 1.62 -12.81 11.14
C PHE A 40 0.81 -13.85 11.95
N PRO A 41 -0.50 -13.94 11.78
CA PRO A 41 -1.20 -15.10 12.28
C PRO A 41 -0.63 -16.31 11.53
N LYS A 42 -0.50 -17.42 12.23
CA LYS A 42 -0.24 -18.73 11.63
C LYS A 42 -1.05 -18.80 10.34
N MET A 43 -0.39 -19.14 9.22
CA MET A 43 -1.02 -19.21 7.88
C MET A 43 -2.46 -19.68 8.00
N PRO A 44 -3.44 -18.95 7.42
CA PRO A 44 -4.84 -19.31 7.58
C PRO A 44 -5.05 -20.71 7.03
N SER A 45 -5.43 -21.62 7.90
CA SER A 45 -5.78 -23.00 7.54
C SER A 45 -7.08 -23.11 6.72
N LYS A 46 -7.76 -21.99 6.50
CA LYS A 46 -8.99 -21.90 5.70
C LYS A 46 -8.88 -20.74 4.71
N ILE A 47 -9.13 -21.04 3.45
CA ILE A 47 -9.31 -20.05 2.40
C ILE A 47 -10.65 -19.37 2.68
N THR A 48 -10.61 -18.11 3.05
CA THR A 48 -11.79 -17.26 3.19
C THR A 48 -11.85 -16.31 2.00
N GLY A 49 -12.53 -16.71 0.93
CA GLY A 49 -12.76 -15.84 -0.21
C GLY A 49 -13.25 -16.62 -1.44
N LYS A 50 -13.88 -15.91 -2.35
CA LYS A 50 -14.45 -16.49 -3.56
C LYS A 50 -13.39 -16.62 -4.65
N ILE A 51 -13.41 -17.73 -5.38
CA ILE A 51 -12.54 -18.04 -6.51
C ILE A 51 -13.33 -17.81 -7.79
N GLY A 52 -12.86 -16.94 -8.66
CA GLY A 52 -13.42 -16.76 -9.99
C GLY A 52 -12.85 -17.83 -10.95
N VAL A 53 -13.70 -18.52 -11.67
CA VAL A 53 -13.30 -19.54 -12.65
C VAL A 53 -13.84 -19.18 -14.02
N LEU A 54 -12.95 -19.09 -15.00
CA LEU A 54 -13.28 -18.99 -16.42
C LEU A 54 -12.81 -20.29 -17.10
N SER A 55 -13.76 -21.12 -17.50
CA SER A 55 -13.43 -22.40 -18.14
C SER A 55 -13.69 -22.37 -19.64
N PHE A 56 -12.69 -22.74 -20.41
CA PHE A 56 -12.81 -23.04 -21.84
C PHE A 56 -12.96 -24.55 -22.11
N ASP A 57 -12.98 -25.39 -21.04
CA ASP A 57 -13.15 -26.84 -21.13
C ASP A 57 -14.52 -27.25 -20.57
N PRO A 58 -15.49 -27.70 -21.42
CA PRO A 58 -16.81 -28.08 -20.98
C PRO A 58 -16.85 -29.28 -20.02
N LEU A 59 -15.82 -30.15 -20.08
CA LEU A 59 -15.71 -31.31 -19.20
C LEU A 59 -15.33 -30.88 -17.78
N PHE A 60 -14.51 -29.84 -17.64
CA PHE A 60 -14.12 -29.29 -16.35
C PHE A 60 -15.35 -28.79 -15.56
N GLU A 61 -16.25 -28.04 -16.19
CA GLU A 61 -17.44 -27.50 -15.53
C GLU A 61 -18.41 -28.60 -15.06
N LYS A 62 -18.42 -29.73 -15.74
CA LYS A 62 -19.26 -30.88 -15.37
C LYS A 62 -18.67 -31.76 -14.29
N THR A 63 -17.34 -31.82 -14.21
CA THR A 63 -16.62 -32.75 -13.31
C THR A 63 -16.28 -32.15 -11.98
N VAL A 64 -16.03 -30.82 -11.92
CA VAL A 64 -15.65 -30.16 -10.68
C VAL A 64 -16.90 -29.82 -9.87
N PRO A 65 -17.01 -30.29 -8.61
CA PRO A 65 -18.16 -29.97 -7.76
C PRO A 65 -18.25 -28.47 -7.54
N LYS A 66 -19.42 -27.91 -7.83
CA LYS A 66 -19.69 -26.50 -7.59
C LYS A 66 -19.66 -26.22 -6.09
N ASN A 67 -18.56 -25.68 -5.60
CA ASN A 67 -18.43 -25.26 -4.22
C ASN A 67 -18.97 -23.83 -4.07
N LYS A 68 -19.54 -23.47 -2.91
CA LYS A 68 -20.05 -22.12 -2.61
C LYS A 68 -18.98 -21.02 -2.76
N GLU A 69 -17.72 -21.40 -2.79
CA GLU A 69 -16.59 -20.49 -2.93
C GLU A 69 -16.16 -20.25 -4.39
N MET A 70 -16.68 -21.03 -5.36
CA MET A 70 -16.35 -20.91 -6.78
C MET A 70 -17.47 -20.20 -7.54
N ILE A 71 -17.10 -19.13 -8.26
CA ILE A 71 -18.00 -18.40 -9.15
C ILE A 71 -17.50 -18.58 -10.58
N PHE A 72 -18.36 -19.12 -11.45
CA PHE A 72 -18.03 -19.27 -12.86
C PHE A 72 -18.39 -18.01 -13.64
N TYR A 73 -17.43 -17.51 -14.41
CA TYR A 73 -17.59 -16.36 -15.29
C TYR A 73 -17.58 -16.84 -16.74
N LYS A 74 -18.30 -16.13 -17.61
CA LYS A 74 -18.37 -16.46 -19.04
C LYS A 74 -17.35 -15.65 -19.86
N ASP A 75 -16.96 -14.51 -19.36
CA ASP A 75 -16.07 -13.57 -20.03
C ASP A 75 -14.91 -13.17 -19.15
N ARG A 76 -13.75 -12.93 -19.79
CA ARG A 76 -12.51 -12.52 -19.12
C ARG A 76 -12.64 -11.13 -18.53
N ASP A 77 -13.34 -10.22 -19.20
CA ASP A 77 -13.54 -8.86 -18.71
C ASP A 77 -14.36 -8.81 -17.45
N GLU A 78 -15.41 -9.64 -17.34
CA GLU A 78 -16.19 -9.78 -16.11
C GLU A 78 -15.35 -10.32 -14.95
N LEU A 79 -14.49 -11.30 -15.24
CA LEU A 79 -13.58 -11.89 -14.25
C LEU A 79 -12.57 -10.85 -13.72
N ILE A 80 -12.00 -10.03 -14.61
CA ILE A 80 -11.08 -8.94 -14.23
C ILE A 80 -11.81 -7.85 -13.43
N LYS A 81 -13.03 -7.50 -13.83
CA LYS A 81 -13.89 -6.55 -13.08
C LYS A 81 -14.19 -7.04 -11.68
N ALA A 82 -14.46 -8.34 -11.50
CA ALA A 82 -14.67 -8.95 -10.20
C ALA A 82 -13.41 -8.93 -9.32
N LEU A 83 -12.22 -9.15 -9.90
CA LEU A 83 -10.94 -8.94 -9.20
C LEU A 83 -10.77 -7.49 -8.75
N ALA A 84 -11.06 -6.52 -9.63
CA ALA A 84 -10.93 -5.10 -9.34
C ALA A 84 -11.89 -4.62 -8.24
N ARG A 85 -13.07 -5.25 -8.13
CA ARG A 85 -14.04 -4.99 -7.06
C ARG A 85 -13.73 -5.74 -5.76
N ASN A 86 -12.67 -6.55 -5.72
CA ASN A 86 -12.35 -7.44 -4.62
C ASN A 86 -13.50 -8.44 -4.28
N GLU A 87 -14.31 -8.79 -5.27
CA GLU A 87 -15.38 -9.79 -5.14
C GLU A 87 -14.81 -11.21 -5.14
N ILE A 88 -13.67 -11.40 -5.81
CA ILE A 88 -12.88 -12.64 -5.87
C ILE A 88 -11.42 -12.37 -5.49
N ILE A 89 -10.81 -13.37 -4.86
CA ILE A 89 -9.41 -13.30 -4.41
C ILE A 89 -8.42 -13.84 -5.45
N VAL A 90 -8.90 -14.60 -6.39
CA VAL A 90 -8.11 -15.20 -7.46
C VAL A 90 -9.01 -15.50 -8.66
N ALA A 91 -8.48 -15.31 -9.85
CA ALA A 91 -9.09 -15.74 -11.08
C ALA A 91 -8.32 -16.93 -11.66
N VAL A 92 -9.03 -18.01 -11.94
CA VAL A 92 -8.48 -19.24 -12.52
C VAL A 92 -9.04 -19.40 -13.92
N ILE A 93 -8.14 -19.50 -14.91
CA ILE A 93 -8.48 -19.72 -16.30
C ILE A 93 -8.11 -21.17 -16.65
N VAL A 94 -9.11 -21.92 -17.05
CA VAL A 94 -8.97 -23.31 -17.47
C VAL A 94 -8.90 -23.37 -19.00
N PRO A 95 -7.76 -23.70 -19.60
CA PRO A 95 -7.63 -23.73 -21.06
C PRO A 95 -8.43 -24.88 -21.69
N LYS A 96 -8.67 -24.77 -23.00
CA LYS A 96 -9.32 -25.85 -23.77
C LYS A 96 -8.53 -27.15 -23.68
N GLY A 97 -9.22 -28.28 -23.47
CA GLY A 97 -8.62 -29.60 -23.37
C GLY A 97 -7.82 -29.84 -22.08
N PHE A 98 -8.09 -29.06 -21.03
CA PHE A 98 -7.45 -29.22 -19.73
C PHE A 98 -7.63 -30.62 -19.16
N MET A 99 -8.85 -31.18 -19.22
CA MET A 99 -9.11 -32.53 -18.71
C MET A 99 -8.35 -33.60 -19.47
N ALA A 100 -8.25 -33.49 -20.80
CA ALA A 100 -7.41 -34.40 -21.62
C ALA A 100 -5.92 -34.25 -21.27
N SER A 101 -5.45 -33.04 -21.08
CA SER A 101 -4.07 -32.76 -20.69
C SER A 101 -3.75 -33.26 -19.27
N THR A 102 -4.75 -33.30 -18.38
CA THR A 102 -4.61 -33.86 -17.03
C THR A 102 -4.36 -35.36 -17.09
N LEU A 103 -5.07 -36.07 -17.97
CA LEU A 103 -4.84 -37.50 -18.22
C LEU A 103 -3.44 -37.75 -18.77
N ALA A 104 -2.94 -36.85 -19.63
CA ALA A 104 -1.59 -36.94 -20.18
C ALA A 104 -0.48 -36.48 -19.24
N GLY A 105 -0.84 -35.91 -18.04
CA GLY A 105 0.08 -35.41 -17.02
C GLY A 105 0.84 -34.12 -17.41
N LYS A 106 0.25 -33.31 -18.28
CA LYS A 106 0.80 -32.04 -18.78
C LYS A 106 -0.22 -30.89 -18.63
N ALA A 107 -1.16 -31.02 -17.69
CA ALA A 107 -2.16 -29.99 -17.48
C ALA A 107 -1.55 -28.72 -16.87
N THR A 108 -1.95 -27.55 -17.39
CA THR A 108 -1.54 -26.25 -16.87
C THR A 108 -2.78 -25.42 -16.58
N LEU A 109 -2.88 -24.90 -15.37
CA LEU A 109 -3.87 -23.89 -14.99
C LEU A 109 -3.24 -22.52 -15.08
N GLU A 110 -3.93 -21.57 -15.67
CA GLU A 110 -3.52 -20.18 -15.66
C GLU A 110 -4.22 -19.46 -14.52
N VAL A 111 -3.48 -18.71 -13.72
CA VAL A 111 -4.00 -18.05 -12.52
C VAL A 111 -3.60 -16.60 -12.54
N ILE A 112 -4.62 -15.71 -12.44
CA ILE A 112 -4.43 -14.27 -12.26
C ILE A 112 -4.66 -13.96 -10.79
N PRO A 113 -3.61 -13.56 -10.04
CA PRO A 113 -3.75 -13.20 -8.65
C PRO A 113 -4.48 -11.87 -8.49
N ASN A 114 -5.28 -11.73 -7.41
CA ASN A 114 -5.76 -10.41 -7.00
C ASN A 114 -4.55 -9.56 -6.55
N PRO A 115 -4.35 -8.37 -7.12
CA PRO A 115 -3.23 -7.51 -6.78
C PRO A 115 -3.18 -7.08 -5.30
N SER A 116 -4.33 -7.10 -4.63
CA SER A 116 -4.37 -6.83 -3.18
C SER A 116 -3.92 -8.03 -2.34
N ASN A 117 -3.83 -9.25 -2.92
CA ASN A 117 -3.49 -10.47 -2.19
C ASN A 117 -2.85 -11.58 -3.06
N PRO A 118 -1.67 -11.35 -3.66
CA PRO A 118 -1.06 -12.32 -4.57
C PRO A 118 -0.57 -13.59 -3.87
N GLN A 119 -0.18 -13.52 -2.60
CA GLN A 119 0.28 -14.69 -1.85
C GLN A 119 -0.84 -15.70 -1.64
N MET A 120 -2.07 -15.23 -1.42
CA MET A 120 -3.23 -16.12 -1.29
C MET A 120 -3.53 -16.81 -2.62
N ALA A 121 -3.40 -16.12 -3.74
CA ALA A 121 -3.58 -16.72 -5.07
C ALA A 121 -2.57 -17.84 -5.32
N ILE A 122 -1.30 -17.67 -4.94
CA ILE A 122 -0.28 -18.70 -5.03
C ILE A 122 -0.66 -19.91 -4.15
N SER A 123 -1.11 -19.66 -2.92
CA SER A 123 -1.51 -20.74 -2.00
C SER A 123 -2.74 -21.50 -2.52
N ILE A 124 -3.73 -20.80 -3.07
CA ILE A 124 -4.92 -21.42 -3.68
C ILE A 124 -4.53 -22.24 -4.90
N ALA A 125 -3.69 -21.69 -5.76
CA ALA A 125 -3.20 -22.38 -6.95
C ALA A 125 -2.47 -23.69 -6.58
N GLN A 126 -1.63 -23.66 -5.55
CA GLN A 126 -0.95 -24.85 -5.03
C GLN A 126 -1.94 -25.85 -4.41
N MET A 127 -2.94 -25.37 -3.69
CA MET A 127 -3.96 -26.23 -3.09
C MET A 127 -4.88 -26.85 -4.13
N MET A 128 -5.30 -26.10 -5.15
CA MET A 128 -6.05 -26.64 -6.29
C MET A 128 -5.24 -27.71 -7.03
N ALA A 129 -3.96 -27.47 -7.27
CA ALA A 129 -3.08 -28.46 -7.87
C ALA A 129 -2.96 -29.72 -7.00
N GLY A 130 -2.90 -29.56 -5.67
CA GLY A 130 -2.83 -30.69 -4.71
C GLY A 130 -4.14 -31.45 -4.55
N SER A 131 -5.27 -30.76 -4.47
CA SER A 131 -6.59 -31.37 -4.29
C SER A 131 -7.05 -32.15 -5.53
N MET A 132 -6.69 -31.69 -6.72
CA MET A 132 -6.94 -32.41 -7.97
C MET A 132 -6.02 -33.64 -8.14
N GLY A 133 -4.85 -33.65 -7.47
CA GLY A 133 -3.95 -34.81 -7.44
C GLY A 133 -4.47 -36.01 -6.64
N ASN A 134 -5.47 -35.82 -5.76
CA ASN A 134 -6.09 -36.90 -4.97
C ASN A 134 -7.20 -37.66 -5.74
N VAL A 135 -7.62 -37.18 -6.91
CA VAL A 135 -8.49 -37.94 -7.80
C VAL A 135 -7.62 -38.78 -8.73
N SER A 136 -7.18 -39.96 -8.26
CA SER A 136 -6.53 -41.07 -9.04
C SER A 136 -5.58 -40.75 -10.19
N PHE A 137 -5.15 -39.51 -10.36
CA PHE A 137 -4.26 -39.06 -11.43
C PHE A 137 -2.91 -38.65 -10.86
N SER A 138 -1.97 -39.57 -10.91
CA SER A 138 -0.59 -39.48 -10.38
C SER A 138 0.32 -38.49 -11.10
N LYS A 139 -0.18 -37.34 -11.61
CA LYS A 139 0.67 -36.42 -12.38
C LYS A 139 0.44 -34.95 -11.99
N LYS A 140 1.55 -34.21 -11.81
CA LYS A 140 1.59 -32.81 -11.36
C LYS A 140 0.84 -31.88 -12.32
N ILE A 141 -0.20 -31.21 -11.83
CA ILE A 141 -0.80 -30.06 -12.50
C ILE A 141 0.16 -28.89 -12.32
N SER A 142 0.59 -28.29 -13.40
CA SER A 142 1.41 -27.08 -13.38
C SER A 142 0.52 -25.86 -13.24
N VAL A 143 0.86 -24.96 -12.32
CA VAL A 143 0.19 -23.68 -12.17
C VAL A 143 1.07 -22.59 -12.75
N LYS A 144 0.55 -21.87 -13.73
CA LYS A 144 1.22 -20.74 -14.37
C LYS A 144 0.54 -19.46 -13.90
N LEU A 145 1.26 -18.66 -13.12
CA LEU A 145 0.81 -17.32 -12.78
C LEU A 145 0.96 -16.40 -14.01
N ILE A 146 -0.10 -15.72 -14.36
CA ILE A 146 -0.15 -14.78 -15.48
C ILE A 146 -0.64 -13.42 -15.04
N ASN A 147 -0.25 -12.39 -15.76
CA ASN A 147 -0.82 -11.05 -15.63
C ASN A 147 -2.17 -10.97 -16.37
N VAL A 148 -2.85 -9.86 -16.20
CA VAL A 148 -4.12 -9.59 -16.85
C VAL A 148 -4.03 -9.60 -18.38
N ASP A 149 -2.89 -9.21 -18.93
CA ASP A 149 -2.58 -9.26 -20.37
C ASP A 149 -2.21 -10.66 -20.91
N GLY A 150 -2.11 -11.66 -20.01
CA GLY A 150 -1.66 -13.02 -20.35
C GLY A 150 -0.13 -13.19 -20.33
N GLY A 151 0.62 -12.14 -20.04
CA GLY A 151 2.07 -12.19 -19.86
C GLY A 151 2.50 -12.95 -18.60
N LYS A 152 3.80 -13.18 -18.45
CA LYS A 152 4.34 -13.82 -17.24
C LYS A 152 4.08 -12.90 -16.04
N PHE A 153 3.56 -13.47 -14.95
CA PHE A 153 3.42 -12.76 -13.70
C PHE A 153 4.79 -12.33 -13.18
N ASN A 154 4.93 -11.04 -12.92
CA ASN A 154 6.10 -10.46 -12.29
C ASN A 154 5.71 -9.97 -10.89
N TYR A 155 6.37 -10.48 -9.86
CA TYR A 155 6.11 -10.08 -8.48
C TYR A 155 6.29 -8.56 -8.26
N TYR A 156 7.17 -7.93 -9.02
CA TYR A 156 7.39 -6.49 -8.96
C TYR A 156 6.21 -5.68 -9.51
N ASP A 157 5.42 -6.21 -10.45
CA ASP A 157 4.18 -5.54 -10.92
C ASP A 157 3.18 -5.33 -9.80
N PHE A 158 3.20 -6.24 -8.83
CA PHE A 158 2.40 -6.15 -7.63
C PHE A 158 3.00 -5.24 -6.56
N MET A 159 4.31 -5.33 -6.31
CA MET A 159 4.98 -4.57 -5.26
C MET A 159 5.15 -3.09 -5.60
N ALA A 160 5.46 -2.76 -6.85
CA ALA A 160 5.79 -1.41 -7.27
C ALA A 160 4.70 -0.38 -6.96
N PRO A 161 3.40 -0.61 -7.23
CA PRO A 161 2.35 0.37 -6.92
C PRO A 161 2.26 0.71 -5.43
N GLY A 162 2.35 -0.32 -4.57
CA GLY A 162 2.37 -0.14 -3.12
C GLY A 162 3.60 0.63 -2.65
N MET A 163 4.78 0.30 -3.18
CA MET A 163 6.03 1.00 -2.87
C MET A 163 6.00 2.46 -3.33
N MET A 164 5.41 2.76 -4.50
CA MET A 164 5.26 4.13 -4.97
C MET A 164 4.41 4.97 -4.01
N ALA A 165 3.26 4.45 -3.58
CA ALA A 165 2.41 5.12 -2.60
C ALA A 165 3.16 5.34 -1.28
N MET A 166 3.86 4.32 -0.80
CA MET A 166 4.64 4.37 0.44
C MET A 166 5.74 5.42 0.37
N ILE A 167 6.56 5.41 -0.67
CA ILE A 167 7.70 6.31 -0.82
C ILE A 167 7.23 7.76 -1.00
N ALA A 168 6.13 7.97 -1.73
CA ALA A 168 5.52 9.28 -1.86
C ALA A 168 5.11 9.85 -0.49
N ILE A 169 4.47 9.06 0.35
CA ILE A 169 4.05 9.48 1.70
C ILE A 169 5.24 9.65 2.63
N LEU A 170 6.22 8.74 2.63
CA LEU A 170 7.45 8.88 3.42
C LEU A 170 8.22 10.15 3.05
N SER A 171 8.30 10.47 1.77
CA SER A 171 8.92 11.71 1.30
C SER A 171 8.24 12.94 1.88
N VAL A 172 6.90 12.96 1.85
CA VAL A 172 6.11 14.03 2.44
C VAL A 172 6.33 14.12 3.95
N ALA A 173 6.29 12.99 4.65
CA ALA A 173 6.50 12.93 6.09
C ALA A 173 7.85 13.52 6.51
N THR A 174 8.94 13.06 5.89
CA THR A 174 10.30 13.55 6.16
C THR A 174 10.47 15.01 5.73
N GLY A 175 9.87 15.40 4.59
CA GLY A 175 9.91 16.75 4.08
C GLY A 175 9.21 17.76 4.97
N LEU A 176 8.05 17.41 5.53
CA LEU A 176 7.31 18.25 6.46
C LEU A 176 8.06 18.40 7.77
N ALA A 177 8.54 17.29 8.34
CA ALA A 177 9.35 17.31 9.54
C ALA A 177 10.54 18.28 9.38
N ALA A 178 11.25 18.19 8.25
CA ALA A 178 12.38 19.10 7.98
C ALA A 178 11.95 20.54 7.70
N SER A 179 10.91 20.76 6.90
CA SER A 179 10.51 22.09 6.42
C SER A 179 9.95 23.00 7.52
N ILE A 180 9.13 22.45 8.42
CA ILE A 180 8.47 23.26 9.46
C ILE A 180 9.42 23.49 10.63
N THR A 181 10.03 22.42 11.13
CA THR A 181 10.89 22.51 12.33
C THR A 181 12.19 23.23 12.08
N ARG A 182 12.81 23.08 10.89
CA ARG A 182 14.01 23.82 10.53
C ARG A 182 13.78 25.33 10.49
N GLU A 183 12.63 25.79 9.96
CA GLU A 183 12.28 27.20 9.98
C GLU A 183 12.09 27.70 11.43
N ARG A 184 11.61 26.84 12.31
CA ARG A 184 11.44 27.14 13.73
C ARG A 184 12.77 27.19 14.47
N GLU A 185 13.64 26.21 14.27
CA GLU A 185 15.01 26.19 14.82
C GLU A 185 15.82 27.42 14.42
N LEU A 186 15.65 27.89 13.18
CA LEU A 186 16.35 29.07 12.66
C LEU A 186 15.66 30.39 13.02
N GLY A 187 14.51 30.37 13.73
CA GLY A 187 13.73 31.56 14.06
C GLY A 187 13.06 32.24 12.86
N THR A 188 13.17 31.65 11.65
CA THR A 188 12.60 32.22 10.42
C THR A 188 11.10 32.06 10.34
N LEU A 189 10.52 31.07 11.03
CA LEU A 189 9.08 30.87 11.11
C LEU A 189 8.39 32.05 11.85
N ASP A 190 8.98 32.54 12.92
CA ASP A 190 8.48 33.69 13.68
C ASP A 190 8.52 34.97 12.81
N GLY A 191 9.60 35.15 12.04
CA GLY A 191 9.71 36.20 11.04
C GLY A 191 8.60 36.14 9.98
N LEU A 192 8.26 34.95 9.51
CA LEU A 192 7.15 34.73 8.59
C LEU A 192 5.79 35.06 9.20
N MET A 193 5.61 34.76 10.50
CA MET A 193 4.34 34.96 11.20
C MET A 193 4.03 36.44 11.50
N VAL A 194 5.03 37.32 11.54
CA VAL A 194 4.85 38.77 11.71
C VAL A 194 4.67 39.49 10.37
N THR A 195 4.85 38.81 9.24
CA THR A 195 4.58 39.38 7.91
C THR A 195 3.07 39.53 7.65
N PRO A 196 2.63 40.46 6.80
CA PRO A 196 1.20 40.64 6.45
C PRO A 196 0.63 39.49 5.59
N VAL A 197 1.39 38.40 5.40
CA VAL A 197 0.98 37.22 4.62
C VAL A 197 -0.07 36.43 5.37
N LYS A 198 -1.19 36.14 4.71
CA LYS A 198 -2.24 35.29 5.29
C LYS A 198 -1.67 33.89 5.59
N ARG A 199 -1.88 33.39 6.79
CA ARG A 199 -1.38 32.10 7.28
C ARG A 199 -1.75 30.93 6.36
N GLY A 200 -2.92 31.00 5.72
CA GLY A 200 -3.33 30.02 4.71
C GLY A 200 -2.38 29.92 3.53
N TYR A 201 -1.73 31.01 3.11
CA TYR A 201 -0.74 30.97 2.03
C TYR A 201 0.56 30.27 2.46
N ILE A 202 0.96 30.36 3.74
CA ILE A 202 2.13 29.64 4.26
C ILE A 202 1.86 28.14 4.23
N VAL A 203 0.71 27.71 4.74
CA VAL A 203 0.30 26.30 4.75
C VAL A 203 0.16 25.76 3.33
N SER A 204 -0.53 26.49 2.44
CA SER A 204 -0.72 26.04 1.05
C SER A 204 0.61 25.98 0.26
N GLY A 205 1.54 26.90 0.51
CA GLY A 205 2.88 26.83 -0.07
C GLY A 205 3.64 25.56 0.34
N LYS A 206 3.59 25.21 1.61
CA LYS A 206 4.19 23.95 2.11
C LYS A 206 3.51 22.71 1.52
N ILE A 207 2.18 22.72 1.42
CA ILE A 207 1.41 21.66 0.77
C ILE A 207 1.89 21.44 -0.66
N ILE A 208 1.95 22.50 -1.46
CA ILE A 208 2.40 22.42 -2.86
C ILE A 208 3.83 21.88 -2.95
N ALA A 209 4.76 22.43 -2.16
CA ALA A 209 6.15 21.99 -2.16
C ALA A 209 6.29 20.50 -1.83
N GLN A 210 5.57 20.02 -0.81
CA GLN A 210 5.64 18.62 -0.40
C GLN A 210 4.92 17.68 -1.38
N THR A 211 3.84 18.13 -2.01
CA THR A 211 3.17 17.37 -3.08
C THR A 211 4.10 17.17 -4.28
N ILE A 212 4.78 18.24 -4.72
CA ILE A 212 5.77 18.16 -5.80
C ILE A 212 6.91 17.21 -5.42
N ARG A 213 7.44 17.32 -4.22
CA ARG A 213 8.50 16.43 -3.72
C ARG A 213 8.07 14.97 -3.72
N GLY A 214 6.89 14.67 -3.15
CA GLY A 214 6.35 13.31 -3.11
C GLY A 214 6.10 12.75 -4.51
N LEU A 215 5.58 13.58 -5.42
CA LEU A 215 5.36 13.21 -6.81
C LEU A 215 6.67 12.87 -7.54
N ILE A 216 7.69 13.72 -7.41
CA ILE A 216 9.01 13.48 -8.02
C ILE A 216 9.57 12.14 -7.55
N GLN A 217 9.56 11.87 -6.24
CA GLN A 217 10.06 10.60 -5.72
C GLN A 217 9.23 9.40 -6.18
N ALA A 218 7.91 9.51 -6.21
CA ALA A 218 7.05 8.44 -6.70
C ALA A 218 7.26 8.15 -8.19
N LEU A 219 7.46 9.19 -9.01
CA LEU A 219 7.79 9.04 -10.44
C LEU A 219 9.18 8.45 -10.66
N LEU A 220 10.17 8.80 -9.82
CA LEU A 220 11.49 8.16 -9.86
C LEU A 220 11.40 6.66 -9.58
N ILE A 221 10.61 6.25 -8.58
CA ILE A 221 10.40 4.82 -8.30
C ILE A 221 9.68 4.13 -9.45
N LEU A 222 8.70 4.79 -10.06
CA LEU A 222 8.03 4.27 -11.26
C LEU A 222 9.04 4.04 -12.40
N LEU A 223 9.91 5.04 -12.65
CA LEU A 223 10.96 4.93 -13.66
C LEU A 223 11.94 3.80 -13.37
N VAL A 224 12.41 3.69 -12.14
CA VAL A 224 13.30 2.61 -11.70
C VAL A 224 12.61 1.25 -11.84
N SER A 225 11.33 1.14 -11.44
CA SER A 225 10.54 -0.08 -11.57
C SER A 225 10.40 -0.51 -13.04
N PHE A 226 10.18 0.44 -13.93
CA PHE A 226 10.11 0.18 -15.37
C PHE A 226 11.47 -0.26 -15.95
N LEU A 227 12.56 0.46 -15.64
CA LEU A 227 13.88 0.23 -16.24
C LEU A 227 14.57 -1.03 -15.70
N LEU A 228 14.49 -1.29 -14.39
CA LEU A 228 15.24 -2.38 -13.75
C LEU A 228 14.42 -3.65 -13.53
N PHE A 229 13.11 -3.51 -13.33
CA PHE A 229 12.24 -4.64 -12.97
C PHE A 229 11.22 -4.98 -14.06
N ASN A 230 11.25 -4.28 -15.22
CA ASN A 230 10.30 -4.47 -16.31
C ASN A 230 8.82 -4.44 -15.86
N VAL A 231 8.50 -3.58 -14.90
CA VAL A 231 7.12 -3.39 -14.45
C VAL A 231 6.33 -2.72 -15.54
N THR A 232 5.23 -3.34 -15.95
CA THR A 232 4.35 -2.83 -17.00
C THR A 232 3.14 -2.12 -16.39
N ILE A 233 2.84 -0.92 -16.90
CA ILE A 233 1.61 -0.20 -16.51
C ILE A 233 0.51 -0.64 -17.48
N GLN A 234 -0.45 -1.42 -16.97
CA GLN A 234 -1.58 -1.90 -17.77
C GLN A 234 -2.64 -0.81 -17.98
N GLY A 235 -2.70 0.18 -17.10
CA GLY A 235 -3.70 1.24 -17.11
C GLY A 235 -3.18 2.60 -17.53
N SER A 236 -3.97 3.64 -17.22
CA SER A 236 -3.67 5.01 -17.59
C SER A 236 -2.57 5.64 -16.72
N LEU A 237 -1.50 6.14 -17.33
CA LEU A 237 -0.47 6.91 -16.65
C LEU A 237 -1.03 8.18 -16.00
N ALA A 238 -2.02 8.83 -16.64
CA ALA A 238 -2.66 10.02 -16.08
C ALA A 238 -3.40 9.71 -14.77
N LEU A 239 -4.10 8.58 -14.71
CA LEU A 239 -4.74 8.12 -13.46
C LEU A 239 -3.71 7.77 -12.40
N THR A 240 -2.60 7.15 -12.77
CA THR A 240 -1.50 6.85 -11.84
C THR A 240 -0.95 8.13 -11.21
N ILE A 241 -0.66 9.16 -12.02
CA ILE A 241 -0.18 10.45 -11.53
C ILE A 241 -1.22 11.13 -10.63
N LEU A 242 -2.49 11.13 -11.04
CA LEU A 242 -3.59 11.67 -10.22
C LEU A 242 -3.65 11.02 -8.84
N LEU A 243 -3.58 9.70 -8.78
CA LEU A 243 -3.62 8.95 -7.53
C LEU A 243 -2.39 9.22 -6.64
N LEU A 244 -1.21 9.37 -7.22
CA LEU A 244 0.00 9.74 -6.49
C LEU A 244 -0.13 11.15 -5.88
N VAL A 245 -0.65 12.11 -6.63
CA VAL A 245 -0.92 13.47 -6.16
C VAL A 245 -1.96 13.44 -5.03
N LEU A 246 -3.08 12.78 -5.23
CA LEU A 246 -4.14 12.68 -4.21
C LEU A 246 -3.67 11.95 -2.95
N GLY A 247 -2.93 10.85 -3.11
CA GLY A 247 -2.35 10.10 -1.99
C GLY A 247 -1.40 10.95 -1.15
N THR A 248 -0.48 11.69 -1.79
CA THR A 248 0.40 12.62 -1.08
C THR A 248 -0.38 13.74 -0.41
N PHE A 249 -1.33 14.34 -1.12
CA PHE A 249 -2.13 15.45 -0.62
C PHE A 249 -2.96 15.07 0.61
N SER A 250 -3.52 13.85 0.63
CA SER A 250 -4.31 13.35 1.75
C SER A 250 -3.52 13.18 3.05
N PHE A 251 -2.20 13.01 2.95
CA PHE A 251 -1.33 12.84 4.12
C PHE A 251 -0.70 14.17 4.62
N ILE A 252 -0.55 15.16 3.75
CA ILE A 252 0.16 16.42 4.07
C ILE A 252 -0.47 17.13 5.27
N GLY A 253 -1.80 17.24 5.31
CA GLY A 253 -2.50 17.89 6.41
C GLY A 253 -2.22 17.23 7.76
N ILE A 254 -2.19 15.90 7.81
CA ILE A 254 -1.83 15.15 9.02
C ILE A 254 -0.40 15.49 9.43
N GLY A 255 0.53 15.47 8.50
CA GLY A 255 1.92 15.79 8.76
C GLY A 255 2.13 17.22 9.28
N ILE A 256 1.42 18.21 8.73
CA ILE A 256 1.49 19.60 9.19
C ILE A 256 0.99 19.73 10.65
N ILE A 257 -0.14 19.08 10.98
CA ILE A 257 -0.68 19.12 12.35
C ILE A 257 0.31 18.52 13.34
N VAL A 258 0.87 17.37 13.00
CA VAL A 258 1.81 16.64 13.86
C VAL A 258 3.10 17.44 14.09
N THR A 259 3.64 18.07 13.05
CA THR A 259 4.93 18.76 13.14
C THR A 259 4.83 20.20 13.62
N ALA A 260 3.66 20.82 13.54
CA ALA A 260 3.48 22.23 13.89
C ALA A 260 3.81 22.56 15.36
N GLY A 261 3.57 21.61 16.29
CA GLY A 261 3.87 21.78 17.72
C GLY A 261 5.30 21.43 18.14
N ILE A 262 6.11 20.89 17.21
CA ILE A 262 7.45 20.37 17.51
C ILE A 262 8.51 21.46 17.22
N ARG A 263 9.50 21.60 18.10
CA ARG A 263 10.50 22.67 18.02
C ARG A 263 11.75 22.28 17.27
N ASP A 264 12.13 21.02 17.29
CA ASP A 264 13.36 20.51 16.69
C ASP A 264 13.10 19.48 15.59
N GLN A 265 13.99 19.45 14.61
CA GLN A 265 13.84 18.58 13.43
C GLN A 265 13.96 17.10 13.77
N GLU A 266 14.80 16.73 14.72
CA GLU A 266 15.03 15.33 15.10
C GLU A 266 13.79 14.74 15.75
N THR A 267 13.21 15.43 16.73
CA THR A 267 11.96 15.02 17.37
C THR A 267 10.83 14.93 16.34
N ALA A 268 10.73 15.88 15.40
CA ALA A 268 9.69 15.83 14.37
C ALA A 268 9.86 14.61 13.46
N GLN A 269 11.06 14.25 13.08
CA GLN A 269 11.33 13.05 12.30
C GLN A 269 10.97 11.78 13.06
N ILE A 270 11.32 11.68 14.33
CA ILE A 270 10.98 10.53 15.18
C ILE A 270 9.46 10.38 15.28
N VAL A 271 8.74 11.46 15.58
CA VAL A 271 7.28 11.43 15.71
C VAL A 271 6.62 11.08 14.38
N MET A 272 7.06 11.66 13.27
CA MET A 272 6.54 11.33 11.94
C MET A 272 6.81 9.87 11.58
N SER A 273 7.98 9.35 11.88
CA SER A 273 8.31 7.94 11.66
C SER A 273 7.46 7.02 12.52
N THR A 274 7.18 7.40 13.77
CA THR A 274 6.33 6.65 14.69
C THR A 274 4.89 6.52 14.18
N ILE A 275 4.42 7.51 13.41
CA ILE A 275 3.08 7.49 12.79
C ILE A 275 3.11 6.75 11.46
N THR A 276 4.09 7.06 10.60
CA THR A 276 4.14 6.50 9.25
C THR A 276 4.49 5.02 9.23
N PHE A 277 5.30 4.55 10.16
CA PHE A 277 5.74 3.16 10.19
C PHE A 277 4.57 2.18 10.43
N PRO A 278 3.71 2.34 11.45
CA PRO A 278 2.50 1.55 11.58
C PRO A 278 1.56 1.68 10.38
N MET A 279 1.45 2.90 9.81
CA MET A 279 0.65 3.12 8.61
C MET A 279 1.06 2.22 7.44
N MET A 280 2.37 2.01 7.23
CA MET A 280 2.87 1.14 6.17
C MET A 280 2.41 -0.31 6.34
N PHE A 281 2.40 -0.82 7.57
CA PHE A 281 1.98 -2.20 7.85
C PHE A 281 0.47 -2.38 7.74
N PHE A 282 -0.31 -1.45 8.29
CA PHE A 282 -1.77 -1.56 8.28
C PHE A 282 -2.41 -1.15 6.95
N SER A 283 -1.68 -0.51 6.05
CA SER A 283 -2.21 -0.05 4.75
C SER A 283 -2.40 -1.14 3.69
N GLY A 284 -2.00 -2.38 3.98
CA GLY A 284 -2.11 -3.45 3.00
C GLY A 284 -0.98 -3.51 1.97
N ILE A 285 0.12 -2.74 2.15
CA ILE A 285 1.26 -2.75 1.22
C ILE A 285 2.06 -4.02 1.37
N PHE A 286 2.45 -4.36 2.59
CA PHE A 286 3.24 -5.54 2.88
C PHE A 286 2.39 -6.79 3.11
N PHE A 287 1.22 -6.62 3.71
CA PHE A 287 0.32 -7.71 4.05
C PHE A 287 -1.09 -7.40 3.58
N PRO A 288 -1.77 -8.36 2.95
CA PRO A 288 -3.15 -8.17 2.52
C PRO A 288 -4.07 -7.86 3.70
N ILE A 289 -4.91 -6.85 3.54
CA ILE A 289 -5.85 -6.41 4.59
C ILE A 289 -6.79 -7.54 5.00
N ASP A 290 -7.17 -8.41 4.04
CA ASP A 290 -8.09 -9.54 4.30
C ASP A 290 -7.51 -10.60 5.24
N GLN A 291 -6.20 -10.66 5.37
CA GLN A 291 -5.50 -11.57 6.28
C GLN A 291 -5.26 -10.96 7.67
N MET A 292 -5.48 -9.65 7.80
CA MET A 292 -5.26 -8.96 9.06
C MET A 292 -6.33 -9.30 10.10
N PRO A 293 -5.99 -9.23 11.41
CA PRO A 293 -6.96 -9.29 12.49
C PRO A 293 -8.01 -8.20 12.39
N LYS A 294 -9.19 -8.41 12.97
CA LYS A 294 -10.32 -7.45 12.91
C LYS A 294 -9.90 -6.03 13.29
N PHE A 295 -9.12 -5.86 14.36
CA PHE A 295 -8.61 -4.57 14.79
C PHE A 295 -7.80 -3.86 13.69
N ALA A 296 -6.85 -4.56 13.07
CA ALA A 296 -6.00 -4.01 12.01
C ALA A 296 -6.81 -3.63 10.75
N LYS A 297 -7.84 -4.43 10.40
CA LYS A 297 -8.80 -4.10 9.33
C LYS A 297 -9.58 -2.81 9.61
N TYR A 298 -9.95 -2.56 10.86
CA TYR A 298 -10.59 -1.28 11.22
C TYR A 298 -9.60 -0.12 11.11
N LEU A 299 -8.38 -0.31 11.59
CA LEU A 299 -7.35 0.72 11.54
C LEU A 299 -6.98 1.11 10.10
N SER A 300 -6.89 0.13 9.19
CA SER A 300 -6.57 0.36 7.78
C SER A 300 -7.57 1.31 7.09
N LYS A 301 -8.83 1.32 7.50
CA LYS A 301 -9.87 2.20 6.93
C LYS A 301 -9.61 3.70 7.23
N PHE A 302 -8.87 4.00 8.28
CA PHE A 302 -8.51 5.37 8.65
C PHE A 302 -7.17 5.82 8.06
N MET A 303 -6.56 5.02 7.20
CA MET A 303 -5.27 5.31 6.62
C MET A 303 -5.39 5.68 5.14
N PRO A 304 -5.05 6.91 4.74
CA PRO A 304 -5.11 7.30 3.33
C PRO A 304 -4.20 6.46 2.44
N LEU A 305 -3.07 5.97 2.98
CA LEU A 305 -2.14 5.10 2.28
C LEU A 305 -2.80 3.80 1.78
N THR A 306 -3.78 3.27 2.51
CA THR A 306 -4.57 2.09 2.13
C THR A 306 -5.27 2.28 0.78
N TYR A 307 -5.98 3.38 0.65
CA TYR A 307 -6.75 3.71 -0.55
C TYR A 307 -5.85 4.10 -1.72
N ALA A 308 -4.75 4.81 -1.44
CA ALA A 308 -3.77 5.16 -2.46
C ALA A 308 -3.08 3.90 -3.04
N ALA A 309 -2.66 2.97 -2.19
CA ALA A 309 -2.02 1.74 -2.61
C ALA A 309 -2.98 0.80 -3.37
N ASP A 310 -4.23 0.67 -2.90
CA ASP A 310 -5.24 -0.18 -3.55
C ASP A 310 -5.64 0.38 -4.92
N ALA A 311 -5.90 1.68 -5.01
CA ALA A 311 -6.22 2.34 -6.28
C ALA A 311 -5.06 2.26 -7.29
N LEU A 312 -3.81 2.49 -6.86
CA LEU A 312 -2.63 2.37 -7.72
C LEU A 312 -2.44 0.94 -8.24
N ARG A 313 -2.65 -0.07 -7.40
CA ARG A 313 -2.61 -1.47 -7.82
C ARG A 313 -3.67 -1.78 -8.87
N LYS A 314 -4.91 -1.35 -8.64
CA LYS A 314 -6.01 -1.54 -9.60
C LYS A 314 -5.68 -0.93 -10.96
N VAL A 315 -5.16 0.29 -10.98
CA VAL A 315 -4.80 0.97 -12.22
C VAL A 315 -3.57 0.33 -12.87
N ILE A 316 -2.46 0.21 -12.15
CA ILE A 316 -1.18 -0.23 -12.73
C ILE A 316 -1.21 -1.71 -13.09
N THR A 317 -1.76 -2.57 -12.22
CA THR A 317 -1.67 -4.03 -12.40
C THR A 317 -2.88 -4.61 -13.14
N LEU A 318 -4.10 -4.09 -12.88
CA LEU A 318 -5.32 -4.60 -13.53
C LEU A 318 -5.75 -3.78 -14.74
N GLY A 319 -5.16 -2.60 -14.96
CA GLY A 319 -5.51 -1.74 -16.09
C GLY A 319 -6.92 -1.14 -16.03
N VAL A 320 -7.55 -1.10 -14.85
CA VAL A 320 -8.93 -0.63 -14.74
C VAL A 320 -9.04 0.89 -14.89
N GLY A 321 -10.18 1.34 -15.42
CA GLY A 321 -10.49 2.75 -15.62
C GLY A 321 -11.02 3.44 -14.36
N PHE A 322 -11.27 4.75 -14.49
CA PHE A 322 -11.71 5.66 -13.44
C PHE A 322 -12.92 5.14 -12.61
N GLY A 323 -13.90 4.53 -13.27
CA GLY A 323 -15.13 4.05 -12.60
C GLY A 323 -14.90 3.04 -11.48
N TYR A 324 -13.80 2.27 -11.54
CA TYR A 324 -13.49 1.25 -10.53
C TYR A 324 -12.74 1.79 -9.31
N ILE A 325 -12.14 2.97 -9.42
CA ILE A 325 -11.35 3.61 -8.38
C ILE A 325 -12.02 4.87 -7.80
N ILE A 326 -13.23 5.21 -8.26
CA ILE A 326 -13.96 6.41 -7.83
C ILE A 326 -14.15 6.45 -6.32
N LYS A 327 -14.44 5.33 -5.69
CA LYS A 327 -14.57 5.22 -4.23
C LYS A 327 -13.27 5.58 -3.53
N ASP A 328 -12.14 5.05 -4.02
CA ASP A 328 -10.82 5.32 -3.43
C ASP A 328 -10.45 6.79 -3.60
N ILE A 329 -10.73 7.37 -4.78
CA ILE A 329 -10.53 8.80 -5.06
C ILE A 329 -11.37 9.67 -4.11
N LEU A 330 -12.65 9.38 -3.92
CA LEU A 330 -13.52 10.15 -3.02
C LEU A 330 -13.04 10.09 -1.57
N ILE A 331 -12.58 8.93 -1.10
CA ILE A 331 -12.02 8.78 0.23
C ILE A 331 -10.71 9.57 0.36
N LEU A 332 -9.81 9.49 -0.61
CA LEU A 332 -8.56 10.27 -0.61
C LEU A 332 -8.83 11.78 -0.63
N LEU A 333 -9.80 12.25 -1.41
CA LEU A 333 -10.25 13.64 -1.41
C LEU A 333 -10.81 14.05 -0.05
N LEU A 334 -11.62 13.21 0.58
CA LEU A 334 -12.14 13.46 1.93
C LEU A 334 -11.00 13.62 2.93
N PHE A 335 -10.03 12.71 2.94
CA PHE A 335 -8.84 12.82 3.78
C PHE A 335 -8.06 14.11 3.50
N ALA A 336 -7.85 14.44 2.24
CA ALA A 336 -7.13 15.65 1.82
C ALA A 336 -7.84 16.91 2.33
N VAL A 337 -9.14 17.04 2.09
CA VAL A 337 -9.92 18.22 2.52
C VAL A 337 -9.97 18.33 4.03
N VAL A 338 -10.30 17.24 4.73
CA VAL A 338 -10.39 17.25 6.19
C VAL A 338 -9.05 17.58 6.84
N SER A 339 -7.98 16.87 6.43
CA SER A 339 -6.65 17.04 7.04
C SER A 339 -6.06 18.42 6.76
N THR A 340 -6.21 18.96 5.54
CA THR A 340 -5.68 20.29 5.19
C THR A 340 -6.49 21.40 5.83
N THR A 341 -7.82 21.24 5.96
CA THR A 341 -8.66 22.20 6.68
C THR A 341 -8.28 22.26 8.16
N LEU A 342 -8.15 21.10 8.80
CA LEU A 342 -7.70 21.02 10.20
C LEU A 342 -6.29 21.62 10.35
N ALA A 343 -5.37 21.30 9.43
CA ALA A 343 -4.03 21.88 9.43
C ALA A 343 -4.08 23.42 9.39
N THR A 344 -4.90 23.99 8.49
CA THR A 344 -5.02 25.45 8.35
C THR A 344 -5.59 26.12 9.60
N ILE A 345 -6.53 25.47 10.28
CA ILE A 345 -7.17 26.00 11.49
C ILE A 345 -6.23 25.89 12.72
N TYR A 346 -5.57 24.74 12.87
CA TYR A 346 -4.78 24.46 14.08
C TYR A 346 -3.32 24.92 13.98
N PHE A 347 -2.73 24.98 12.78
CA PHE A 347 -1.34 25.43 12.59
C PHE A 347 -1.00 26.73 13.34
N PRO A 348 -1.82 27.80 13.29
CA PRO A 348 -1.50 29.04 13.97
C PRO A 348 -1.53 28.95 15.50
N LYS A 349 -2.29 28.01 16.05
CA LYS A 349 -2.38 27.79 17.50
C LYS A 349 -1.17 27.01 17.99
N LEU A 350 -0.78 25.97 17.24
CA LEU A 350 0.34 25.09 17.57
C LEU A 350 1.71 25.77 17.41
N VAL A 351 1.80 26.79 16.57
CA VAL A 351 3.06 27.54 16.37
C VAL A 351 3.26 28.62 17.46
N LYS A 352 2.21 29.08 18.12
CA LYS A 352 2.30 30.13 19.16
C LYS A 352 2.80 29.62 20.52
N ASP A 353 2.64 28.32 20.80
CA ASP A 353 3.13 27.63 22.00
C ASP A 353 4.54 27.05 21.79
#